data_706665c072914305f50f765ebccae2b8
#
_entry.id   706665c072914305f50f765ebccae2b8
#
_cell.length_a   1.000
_cell.length_b   1.000
_cell.length_c   1.000
_cell.angle_alpha   90.00
_cell.angle_beta   90.00
_cell.angle_gamma   90.00
#
_symmetry.space_group_name_H-M   'P 1'
#
loop_
_entity.id
_entity.type
_entity.pdbx_description
1 polymer ?
#
loop_
_entity_poly.entity_id
_entity_poly.type
_entity_poly.pdbx_seq_one_letter_code
_entity_poly.pdbx_strand_id
1 'polypeptide(L)'
;TEKAKVLILGSGPNRIGQGIEFDYCCVHAAWAVRELGYEAIMLNCNPETVSTDYDTSDRLYFEPITFEDVMHVIDLERPSGVIVQLGGQTPLKLAKQLNDAGVRLLGTPFESIDRAEDREKFADMLKKLKLKQPRNGMARSLKDAEKIAKTIGYPILVRPSYVLGGRAMMVAESKKQLAEYFKEAVRVSPEHPVLIDQFLQGAVEIDMD
;
A
#
# COMPACT_ATOMS: atom_id res chain seq x y z
N THR A 1 7.28 28.20 -15.89
CA THR A 1 6.20 28.02 -16.87
C THR A 1 4.90 28.59 -16.33
N GLU A 2 3.99 29.03 -17.21
CA GLU A 2 2.64 29.47 -16.85
C GLU A 2 1.66 28.29 -16.68
N LYS A 3 2.11 27.07 -16.99
CA LYS A 3 1.29 25.86 -16.89
C LYS A 3 1.05 25.48 -15.42
N ALA A 4 -0.13 25.00 -15.13
CA ALA A 4 -0.42 24.35 -13.86
C ALA A 4 0.42 23.05 -13.75
N LYS A 5 0.89 22.76 -12.54
CA LYS A 5 1.84 21.68 -12.26
C LYS A 5 1.18 20.54 -11.49
N VAL A 6 1.60 19.33 -11.75
CA VAL A 6 1.20 18.13 -10.98
C VAL A 6 2.46 17.42 -10.52
N LEU A 7 2.55 17.17 -9.21
CA LEU A 7 3.64 16.39 -8.60
C LEU A 7 3.24 14.92 -8.52
N ILE A 8 4.09 14.03 -8.99
CA ILE A 8 3.93 12.58 -8.95
C ILE A 8 5.01 12.01 -8.05
N LEU A 9 4.63 11.28 -7.01
CA LEU A 9 5.57 10.61 -6.13
C LEU A 9 5.85 9.20 -6.65
N GLY A 10 7.11 8.90 -6.91
CA GLY A 10 7.58 7.59 -7.36
C GLY A 10 7.62 6.54 -6.24
N SER A 11 8.12 5.37 -6.56
CA SER A 11 8.15 4.21 -5.67
C SER A 11 9.31 4.21 -4.67
N GLY A 12 10.32 5.06 -4.89
CA GLY A 12 11.57 5.01 -4.15
C GLY A 12 12.43 3.81 -4.52
N PRO A 13 13.34 3.37 -3.64
CA PRO A 13 14.18 2.21 -3.87
C PRO A 13 13.37 0.93 -4.05
N ASN A 14 13.82 0.04 -4.92
CA ASN A 14 13.22 -1.27 -5.12
C ASN A 14 13.20 -2.07 -3.82
N ARG A 15 12.11 -2.77 -3.57
CA ARG A 15 11.91 -3.62 -2.39
C ARG A 15 11.52 -5.02 -2.82
N ILE A 16 11.92 -6.02 -2.04
CA ILE A 16 11.47 -7.40 -2.24
C ILE A 16 9.94 -7.43 -2.14
N GLY A 17 9.29 -8.03 -3.14
CA GLY A 17 7.84 -8.12 -3.25
C GLY A 17 7.17 -6.93 -3.92
N GLN A 18 7.92 -5.96 -4.45
CA GLN A 18 7.44 -4.92 -5.36
C GLN A 18 7.92 -5.19 -6.78
N GLY A 19 7.03 -5.09 -7.74
CA GLY A 19 7.35 -5.20 -9.14
C GLY A 19 7.54 -3.83 -9.81
N ILE A 20 7.77 -3.86 -11.11
CA ILE A 20 7.98 -2.65 -11.92
C ILE A 20 6.68 -1.90 -12.23
N GLU A 21 5.53 -2.46 -11.94
CA GLU A 21 4.21 -1.89 -12.19
C GLU A 21 4.04 -0.51 -11.55
N PHE A 22 4.62 -0.28 -10.39
CA PHE A 22 4.55 1.02 -9.73
C PHE A 22 5.29 2.11 -10.50
N ASP A 23 6.47 1.79 -11.04
CA ASP A 23 7.20 2.74 -11.87
C ASP A 23 6.50 2.96 -13.21
N TYR A 24 6.02 1.89 -13.84
CA TYR A 24 5.20 1.95 -15.05
C TYR A 24 4.00 2.89 -14.88
N CYS A 25 3.24 2.75 -13.77
CA CYS A 25 2.12 3.63 -13.47
C CYS A 25 2.53 5.10 -13.30
N CYS A 26 3.67 5.36 -12.65
CA CYS A 26 4.21 6.71 -12.48
C CYS A 26 4.61 7.33 -13.82
N VAL A 27 5.26 6.57 -14.70
CA VAL A 27 5.64 7.02 -16.06
C VAL A 27 4.41 7.37 -16.88
N HIS A 28 3.41 6.48 -16.91
CA HIS A 28 2.17 6.72 -17.64
C HIS A 28 1.39 7.92 -17.08
N ALA A 29 1.41 8.11 -15.76
CA ALA A 29 0.82 9.31 -15.15
C ALA A 29 1.52 10.60 -15.60
N ALA A 30 2.86 10.60 -15.68
CA ALA A 30 3.61 11.75 -16.17
C ALA A 30 3.24 12.09 -17.61
N TRP A 31 3.12 11.10 -18.48
CA TRP A 31 2.71 11.30 -19.86
C TRP A 31 1.26 11.80 -19.96
N ALA A 32 0.32 11.21 -19.23
CA ALA A 32 -1.07 11.65 -19.22
C ALA A 32 -1.22 13.08 -18.71
N VAL A 33 -0.48 13.46 -17.67
CA VAL A 33 -0.45 14.83 -17.13
C VAL A 33 0.03 15.81 -18.21
N ARG A 34 1.09 15.46 -18.95
CA ARG A 34 1.62 16.28 -20.05
C ARG A 34 0.63 16.41 -21.23
N GLU A 35 -0.02 15.29 -21.60
CA GLU A 35 -1.06 15.28 -22.64
C GLU A 35 -2.25 16.18 -22.30
N LEU A 36 -2.60 16.27 -21.00
CA LEU A 36 -3.65 17.16 -20.49
C LEU A 36 -3.20 18.63 -20.42
N GLY A 37 -1.97 18.96 -20.82
CA GLY A 37 -1.45 20.33 -20.87
C GLY A 37 -0.86 20.84 -19.55
N TYR A 38 -0.72 19.98 -18.54
CA TYR A 38 -0.04 20.31 -17.29
C TYR A 38 1.48 20.10 -17.43
N GLU A 39 2.24 20.67 -16.50
CA GLU A 39 3.64 20.34 -16.29
C GLU A 39 3.74 19.18 -15.30
N ALA A 40 4.33 18.07 -15.73
CA ALA A 40 4.54 16.89 -14.90
C ALA A 40 5.85 17.01 -14.12
N ILE A 41 5.77 16.96 -12.81
CA ILE A 41 6.93 16.93 -11.92
C ILE A 41 7.02 15.52 -11.31
N MET A 42 8.15 14.85 -11.50
CA MET A 42 8.44 13.57 -10.86
C MET A 42 9.34 13.79 -9.65
N LEU A 43 9.01 13.16 -8.52
CA LEU A 43 9.89 13.03 -7.37
C LEU A 43 10.14 11.54 -7.11
N ASN A 44 11.36 11.10 -7.32
CA ASN A 44 11.77 9.70 -7.09
C ASN A 44 13.29 9.63 -6.82
N CYS A 45 13.75 8.60 -6.13
CA CYS A 45 15.16 8.42 -5.78
C CYS A 45 15.74 7.06 -6.25
N ASN A 46 15.09 6.39 -7.19
CA ASN A 46 15.63 5.17 -7.79
C ASN A 46 16.40 5.53 -9.08
N PRO A 47 17.73 5.34 -9.14
CA PRO A 47 18.52 5.70 -10.31
C PRO A 47 18.34 4.75 -11.50
N GLU A 48 17.76 3.57 -11.28
CA GLU A 48 17.65 2.52 -12.30
C GLU A 48 16.19 2.24 -12.66
N THR A 49 15.45 3.32 -12.92
CA THR A 49 14.03 3.19 -13.30
C THR A 49 13.60 4.29 -14.27
N VAL A 50 12.62 3.99 -15.13
CA VAL A 50 12.20 4.86 -16.24
C VAL A 50 11.60 6.17 -15.75
N SER A 51 10.94 6.20 -14.60
CA SER A 51 10.37 7.45 -14.05
C SER A 51 11.44 8.50 -13.73
N THR A 52 12.69 8.09 -13.56
CA THR A 52 13.84 9.00 -13.33
C THR A 52 14.65 9.29 -14.57
N ASP A 53 14.21 8.83 -15.74
CA ASP A 53 14.83 9.23 -17.01
C ASP A 53 14.51 10.70 -17.32
N TYR A 54 15.49 11.40 -17.88
CA TYR A 54 15.45 12.85 -18.08
C TYR A 54 14.31 13.36 -19.01
N ASP A 55 13.75 12.48 -19.82
CA ASP A 55 12.70 12.79 -20.80
C ASP A 55 11.31 12.31 -20.40
N THR A 56 11.17 11.60 -19.29
CA THR A 56 9.89 11.04 -18.79
C THR A 56 8.96 12.14 -18.30
N SER A 57 9.47 13.10 -17.54
CA SER A 57 8.71 14.22 -16.98
C SER A 57 9.28 15.57 -17.41
N ASP A 58 8.56 16.66 -17.18
CA ASP A 58 9.06 18.02 -17.46
C ASP A 58 10.13 18.45 -16.42
N ARG A 59 10.02 17.94 -15.20
CA ARG A 59 11.00 18.14 -14.13
C ARG A 59 11.16 16.86 -13.29
N LEU A 60 12.41 16.58 -12.94
CA LEU A 60 12.76 15.51 -12.05
C LEU A 60 13.42 16.08 -10.77
N TYR A 61 12.85 15.73 -9.62
CA TYR A 61 13.49 15.88 -8.32
C TYR A 61 14.00 14.51 -7.87
N PHE A 62 15.31 14.35 -7.90
CA PHE A 62 15.96 13.11 -7.47
C PHE A 62 16.22 13.19 -5.95
N GLU A 63 15.16 13.05 -5.18
CA GLU A 63 15.15 13.23 -3.74
C GLU A 63 14.48 12.06 -3.03
N PRO A 64 14.81 11.81 -1.77
CA PRO A 64 14.11 10.82 -0.95
C PRO A 64 12.62 11.10 -0.87
N ILE A 65 11.82 10.03 -0.77
CA ILE A 65 10.38 10.14 -0.60
C ILE A 65 10.07 10.19 0.91
N THR A 66 10.52 11.29 1.54
CA THR A 66 10.18 11.65 2.92
C THR A 66 9.19 12.80 2.95
N PHE A 67 8.50 12.98 4.07
CA PHE A 67 7.53 14.08 4.19
C PHE A 67 8.21 15.43 3.99
N GLU A 68 9.37 15.64 4.60
CA GLU A 68 10.12 16.89 4.57
C GLU A 68 10.59 17.23 3.15
N ASP A 69 11.18 16.27 2.43
CA ASP A 69 11.67 16.48 1.06
C ASP A 69 10.52 16.76 0.09
N VAL A 70 9.43 16.00 0.23
CA VAL A 70 8.22 16.22 -0.57
C VAL A 70 7.63 17.61 -0.32
N MET A 71 7.55 18.06 0.95
CA MET A 71 7.04 19.39 1.27
C MET A 71 7.94 20.49 0.73
N HIS A 72 9.27 20.35 0.77
CA HIS A 72 10.18 21.31 0.17
C HIS A 72 9.93 21.49 -1.35
N VAL A 73 9.70 20.40 -2.07
CA VAL A 73 9.36 20.45 -3.50
C VAL A 73 7.99 21.08 -3.72
N ILE A 74 7.00 20.78 -2.87
CA ILE A 74 5.66 21.39 -2.94
C ILE A 74 5.74 22.90 -2.71
N ASP A 75 6.49 23.34 -1.72
CA ASP A 75 6.65 24.78 -1.41
C ASP A 75 7.36 25.55 -2.53
N LEU A 76 8.36 24.90 -3.16
CA LEU A 76 9.10 25.47 -4.26
C LEU A 76 8.26 25.53 -5.56
N GLU A 77 7.64 24.43 -5.93
CA GLU A 77 6.97 24.28 -7.22
C GLU A 77 5.50 24.69 -7.20
N ARG A 78 4.86 24.69 -6.05
CA ARG A 78 3.44 25.01 -5.83
C ARG A 78 2.53 24.27 -6.81
N PRO A 79 2.57 22.92 -6.83
CA PRO A 79 1.75 22.15 -7.74
C PRO A 79 0.27 22.31 -7.40
N SER A 80 -0.61 22.15 -8.40
CA SER A 80 -2.06 22.14 -8.23
C SER A 80 -2.54 20.95 -7.40
N GLY A 81 -1.70 19.93 -7.27
CA GLY A 81 -1.90 18.77 -6.42
C GLY A 81 -0.85 17.69 -6.62
N VAL A 82 -0.94 16.64 -5.81
CA VAL A 82 0.03 15.56 -5.71
C VAL A 82 -0.63 14.20 -5.95
N ILE A 83 -0.01 13.36 -6.76
CA ILE A 83 -0.42 11.97 -6.99
C ILE A 83 0.45 11.06 -6.11
N VAL A 84 -0.18 10.33 -5.17
CA VAL A 84 0.52 9.46 -4.19
C VAL A 84 0.24 7.97 -4.40
N GLN A 85 -0.84 7.59 -5.09
CA GLN A 85 -1.30 6.20 -5.14
C GLN A 85 -0.56 5.31 -6.14
N LEU A 86 0.23 5.86 -7.04
CA LEU A 86 0.85 5.10 -8.13
C LEU A 86 2.21 4.50 -7.77
N GLY A 87 2.92 5.09 -6.82
CA GLY A 87 4.26 4.65 -6.40
C GLY A 87 4.29 3.51 -5.37
N GLY A 88 3.17 2.86 -5.10
CA GLY A 88 3.06 1.80 -4.10
C GLY A 88 3.09 2.32 -2.67
N GLN A 89 3.52 1.48 -1.74
CA GLN A 89 3.42 1.74 -0.29
C GLN A 89 4.30 2.89 0.20
N THR A 90 5.38 3.23 -0.51
CA THR A 90 6.28 4.31 -0.07
C THR A 90 5.59 5.66 -0.06
N PRO A 91 5.04 6.15 -1.18
CA PRO A 91 4.31 7.42 -1.18
C PRO A 91 2.93 7.31 -0.50
N LEU A 92 2.25 6.16 -0.53
CA LEU A 92 0.96 6.00 0.16
C LEU A 92 1.05 6.26 1.66
N LYS A 93 2.16 5.91 2.31
CA LYS A 93 2.38 6.19 3.73
C LYS A 93 2.42 7.68 4.05
N LEU A 94 2.74 8.53 3.08
CA LEU A 94 2.75 9.98 3.24
C LEU A 94 1.36 10.61 3.06
N ALA A 95 0.38 9.88 2.50
CA ALA A 95 -0.92 10.43 2.15
C ALA A 95 -1.59 11.14 3.33
N LYS A 96 -1.54 10.54 4.55
CA LYS A 96 -2.11 11.16 5.74
C LYS A 96 -1.40 12.47 6.11
N GLN A 97 -0.09 12.47 6.16
CA GLN A 97 0.70 13.65 6.56
C GLN A 97 0.52 14.79 5.56
N LEU A 98 0.52 14.47 4.26
CA LEU A 98 0.27 15.45 3.19
C LEU A 98 -1.14 16.03 3.28
N ASN A 99 -2.16 15.18 3.48
CA ASN A 99 -3.53 15.63 3.66
C ASN A 99 -3.69 16.53 4.90
N ASP A 100 -3.10 16.15 6.04
CA ASP A 100 -3.13 16.93 7.28
C ASP A 100 -2.40 18.28 7.12
N ALA A 101 -1.40 18.35 6.25
CA ALA A 101 -0.71 19.59 5.86
C ALA A 101 -1.49 20.45 4.84
N GLY A 102 -2.68 20.03 4.44
CA GLY A 102 -3.52 20.76 3.49
C GLY A 102 -3.12 20.58 2.01
N VAL A 103 -2.27 19.60 1.70
CA VAL A 103 -1.87 19.29 0.33
C VAL A 103 -3.03 18.60 -0.39
N ARG A 104 -3.38 19.10 -1.57
CA ARG A 104 -4.41 18.50 -2.41
C ARG A 104 -3.89 17.20 -3.03
N LEU A 105 -4.48 16.08 -2.65
CA LEU A 105 -4.23 14.79 -3.32
C LEU A 105 -5.10 14.67 -4.58
N LEU A 106 -4.47 14.29 -5.68
CA LEU A 106 -5.13 14.07 -6.97
C LEU A 106 -5.36 12.57 -7.21
N GLY A 107 -6.39 12.25 -7.96
CA GLY A 107 -6.81 10.87 -8.20
C GLY A 107 -7.66 10.36 -7.04
N THR A 108 -7.12 9.47 -6.22
CA THR A 108 -7.84 8.91 -5.08
C THR A 108 -7.73 9.84 -3.86
N PRO A 109 -8.85 10.35 -3.30
CA PRO A 109 -8.82 11.19 -2.11
C PRO A 109 -8.38 10.40 -0.87
N PHE A 110 -7.81 11.11 0.11
CA PHE A 110 -7.23 10.49 1.32
C PHE A 110 -8.23 9.57 2.04
N GLU A 111 -9.48 9.97 2.18
CA GLU A 111 -10.50 9.16 2.86
C GLU A 111 -10.74 7.81 2.18
N SER A 112 -10.57 7.74 0.87
CA SER A 112 -10.70 6.50 0.10
C SER A 112 -9.43 5.64 0.20
N ILE A 113 -8.26 6.26 0.22
CA ILE A 113 -6.99 5.58 0.49
C ILE A 113 -7.03 4.96 1.89
N ASP A 114 -7.36 5.75 2.91
CA ASP A 114 -7.46 5.31 4.30
C ASP A 114 -8.48 4.17 4.48
N ARG A 115 -9.62 4.25 3.78
CA ARG A 115 -10.62 3.18 3.80
C ARG A 115 -10.14 1.89 3.16
N ALA A 116 -9.32 1.98 2.11
CA ALA A 116 -8.76 0.81 1.43
C ALA A 116 -7.61 0.17 2.24
N GLU A 117 -6.79 0.99 2.88
CA GLU A 117 -5.62 0.55 3.66
C GLU A 117 -5.98 0.04 5.05
N ASP A 118 -6.99 0.64 5.70
CA ASP A 118 -7.46 0.23 7.02
C ASP A 118 -8.37 -1.00 6.91
N ARG A 119 -7.95 -2.10 7.53
CA ARG A 119 -8.64 -3.39 7.42
C ARG A 119 -10.06 -3.39 8.00
N GLU A 120 -10.28 -2.67 9.08
CA GLU A 120 -11.61 -2.59 9.70
C GLU A 120 -12.56 -1.78 8.81
N LYS A 121 -12.09 -0.62 8.32
CA LYS A 121 -12.84 0.21 7.38
C LYS A 121 -13.12 -0.51 6.07
N PHE A 122 -12.14 -1.26 5.56
CA PHE A 122 -12.29 -2.08 4.36
C PHE A 122 -13.30 -3.20 4.55
N ALA A 123 -13.22 -3.95 5.67
CA ALA A 123 -14.19 -4.98 5.99
C ALA A 123 -15.61 -4.44 6.13
N ASP A 124 -15.78 -3.27 6.76
CA ASP A 124 -17.08 -2.60 6.85
C ASP A 124 -17.61 -2.17 5.48
N MET A 125 -16.73 -1.71 4.60
CA MET A 125 -17.08 -1.37 3.22
C MET A 125 -17.58 -2.60 2.48
N LEU A 126 -16.84 -3.72 2.53
CA LEU A 126 -17.25 -4.98 1.89
C LEU A 126 -18.62 -5.46 2.41
N LYS A 127 -18.85 -5.35 3.73
CA LYS A 127 -20.13 -5.70 4.34
C LYS A 127 -21.29 -4.80 3.83
N LYS A 128 -21.06 -3.49 3.72
CA LYS A 128 -22.06 -2.54 3.15
C LYS A 128 -22.37 -2.86 1.70
N LEU A 129 -21.37 -3.24 0.93
CA LEU A 129 -21.49 -3.64 -0.48
C LEU A 129 -22.02 -5.06 -0.66
N LYS A 130 -22.26 -5.81 0.44
CA LYS A 130 -22.68 -7.22 0.43
C LYS A 130 -21.71 -8.13 -0.35
N LEU A 131 -20.44 -7.75 -0.40
CA LEU A 131 -19.38 -8.57 -0.99
C LEU A 131 -18.94 -9.63 0.01
N LYS A 132 -18.63 -10.82 -0.52
CA LYS A 132 -18.12 -11.94 0.28
C LYS A 132 -16.62 -11.76 0.52
N GLN A 133 -16.18 -12.07 1.73
CA GLN A 133 -14.78 -12.19 2.09
C GLN A 133 -14.57 -13.44 2.93
N PRO A 134 -13.37 -14.03 2.97
CA PRO A 134 -13.05 -15.10 3.90
C PRO A 134 -13.30 -14.65 5.34
N ARG A 135 -13.79 -15.55 6.19
CA ARG A 135 -13.92 -15.27 7.63
C ARG A 135 -12.53 -14.99 8.19
N ASN A 136 -12.40 -13.95 8.97
CA ASN A 136 -11.12 -13.54 9.52
C ASN A 136 -11.25 -12.94 10.91
N GLY A 137 -10.11 -12.73 11.56
CA GLY A 137 -10.02 -12.02 12.81
C GLY A 137 -8.59 -11.62 13.14
N MET A 138 -8.44 -10.65 14.03
CA MET A 138 -7.15 -10.19 14.52
C MET A 138 -6.92 -10.68 15.93
N ALA A 139 -5.78 -11.32 16.18
CA ALA A 139 -5.39 -11.88 17.47
C ALA A 139 -4.17 -11.15 18.04
N ARG A 140 -4.26 -10.68 19.27
CA ARG A 140 -3.13 -10.11 20.02
C ARG A 140 -2.55 -11.15 21.02
N SER A 141 -3.25 -12.26 21.22
CA SER A 141 -2.81 -13.37 22.06
C SER A 141 -3.14 -14.71 21.41
N LEU A 142 -2.40 -15.76 21.80
CA LEU A 142 -2.71 -17.11 21.35
C LEU A 142 -4.14 -17.53 21.73
N LYS A 143 -4.62 -17.10 22.89
CA LYS A 143 -5.99 -17.38 23.35
C LYS A 143 -7.05 -16.75 22.42
N ASP A 144 -6.78 -15.55 21.91
CA ASP A 144 -7.66 -14.90 20.95
C ASP A 144 -7.61 -15.60 19.58
N ALA A 145 -6.40 -15.99 19.13
CA ALA A 145 -6.22 -16.77 17.91
C ALA A 145 -6.99 -18.11 17.98
N GLU A 146 -6.94 -18.80 19.11
CA GLU A 146 -7.70 -20.05 19.33
C GLU A 146 -9.22 -19.83 19.28
N LYS A 147 -9.72 -18.74 19.85
CA LYS A 147 -11.15 -18.40 19.77
C LYS A 147 -11.59 -18.11 18.33
N ILE A 148 -10.79 -17.33 17.60
CA ILE A 148 -11.04 -17.02 16.20
C ILE A 148 -11.02 -18.30 15.36
N ALA A 149 -9.98 -19.14 15.53
CA ALA A 149 -9.86 -20.41 14.83
C ALA A 149 -11.05 -21.36 15.10
N LYS A 150 -11.57 -21.38 16.35
CA LYS A 150 -12.75 -22.16 16.69
C LYS A 150 -14.01 -21.69 15.95
N THR A 151 -14.12 -20.38 15.70
CA THR A 151 -15.26 -19.79 14.97
C THR A 151 -15.13 -20.00 13.47
N ILE A 152 -13.91 -19.88 12.94
CA ILE A 152 -13.64 -20.01 11.50
C ILE A 152 -13.63 -21.48 11.06
N GLY A 153 -13.02 -22.36 11.84
CA GLY A 153 -12.70 -23.74 11.49
C GLY A 153 -11.34 -23.85 10.79
N TYR A 154 -10.71 -25.01 10.86
CA TYR A 154 -9.47 -25.31 10.12
C TYR A 154 -9.77 -25.81 8.71
N PRO A 155 -8.86 -25.61 7.72
CA PRO A 155 -7.59 -24.93 7.85
C PRO A 155 -7.73 -23.41 7.89
N ILE A 156 -6.76 -22.76 8.54
CA ILE A 156 -6.67 -21.31 8.66
C ILE A 156 -5.30 -20.82 8.23
N LEU A 157 -5.24 -19.60 7.70
CA LEU A 157 -4.01 -18.91 7.36
C LEU A 157 -3.62 -17.99 8.52
N VAL A 158 -2.39 -18.15 9.02
CA VAL A 158 -1.79 -17.30 10.05
C VAL A 158 -0.86 -16.33 9.36
N ARG A 159 -1.10 -15.02 9.50
CA ARG A 159 -0.31 -13.97 8.85
C ARG A 159 0.16 -12.93 9.87
N PRO A 160 1.47 -12.63 9.94
CA PRO A 160 1.93 -11.44 10.62
C PRO A 160 1.37 -10.19 9.95
N SER A 161 1.16 -9.11 10.70
CA SER A 161 0.86 -7.81 10.12
C SER A 161 2.13 -7.16 9.56
N TYR A 162 1.97 -6.34 8.52
CA TYR A 162 3.04 -5.50 7.95
C TYR A 162 4.27 -6.27 7.43
N VAL A 163 4.09 -7.50 6.94
CA VAL A 163 5.14 -8.25 6.24
C VAL A 163 4.93 -8.19 4.73
N LEU A 164 6.04 -8.19 3.98
CA LEU A 164 6.06 -8.23 2.52
C LEU A 164 6.47 -9.61 2.02
N GLY A 165 6.00 -9.97 0.82
CA GLY A 165 6.41 -11.19 0.14
C GLY A 165 6.01 -12.49 0.85
N GLY A 166 4.90 -12.50 1.58
CA GLY A 166 4.38 -13.73 2.22
C GLY A 166 5.25 -14.28 3.37
N ARG A 167 6.19 -13.50 3.90
CA ARG A 167 7.07 -13.93 4.98
C ARG A 167 6.27 -14.37 6.21
N ALA A 168 6.58 -15.57 6.72
CA ALA A 168 5.92 -16.18 7.89
C ALA A 168 4.39 -16.34 7.74
N MET A 169 3.86 -16.40 6.50
CA MET A 169 2.49 -16.80 6.22
C MET A 169 2.41 -18.32 6.21
N MET A 170 1.59 -18.91 7.06
CA MET A 170 1.52 -20.36 7.24
C MET A 170 0.08 -20.86 7.36
N VAL A 171 -0.21 -21.96 6.71
CA VAL A 171 -1.52 -22.63 6.79
C VAL A 171 -1.50 -23.60 7.97
N ALA A 172 -2.33 -23.35 8.97
CA ALA A 172 -2.50 -24.23 10.12
C ALA A 172 -3.73 -25.12 9.94
N GLU A 173 -3.54 -26.42 10.04
CA GLU A 173 -4.59 -27.45 9.94
C GLU A 173 -5.07 -27.93 11.31
N SER A 174 -4.39 -27.50 12.39
CA SER A 174 -4.68 -27.93 13.75
C SER A 174 -4.34 -26.86 14.78
N LYS A 175 -4.93 -27.00 15.98
CA LYS A 175 -4.62 -26.14 17.12
C LYS A 175 -3.13 -26.14 17.48
N LYS A 176 -2.44 -27.29 17.34
CA LYS A 176 -1.00 -27.40 17.61
C LYS A 176 -0.19 -26.54 16.66
N GLN A 177 -0.46 -26.66 15.37
CA GLN A 177 0.20 -25.84 14.33
C GLN A 177 -0.13 -24.35 14.51
N LEU A 178 -1.37 -24.00 14.83
CA LEU A 178 -1.72 -22.61 15.14
C LEU A 178 -0.85 -22.05 16.26
N ALA A 179 -0.64 -22.77 17.35
CA ALA A 179 0.17 -22.31 18.48
C ALA A 179 1.65 -22.11 18.09
N GLU A 180 2.18 -22.97 17.23
CA GLU A 180 3.55 -22.86 16.71
C GLU A 180 3.70 -21.66 15.77
N TYR A 181 2.82 -21.54 14.78
CA TYR A 181 2.86 -20.47 13.76
C TYR A 181 2.53 -19.10 14.35
N PHE A 182 1.65 -19.05 15.36
CA PHE A 182 1.36 -17.81 16.07
C PHE A 182 2.60 -17.24 16.77
N LYS A 183 3.41 -18.09 17.41
CA LYS A 183 4.68 -17.68 18.04
C LYS A 183 5.65 -17.09 17.02
N GLU A 184 5.76 -17.72 15.85
CA GLU A 184 6.63 -17.23 14.78
C GLU A 184 6.09 -15.91 14.18
N ALA A 185 4.80 -15.78 13.98
CA ALA A 185 4.17 -14.57 13.51
C ALA A 185 4.39 -13.37 14.46
N VAL A 186 4.26 -13.60 15.78
CA VAL A 186 4.54 -12.58 16.80
C VAL A 186 6.02 -12.20 16.81
N ARG A 187 6.93 -13.15 16.63
CA ARG A 187 8.37 -12.87 16.57
C ARG A 187 8.75 -11.96 15.39
N VAL A 188 8.06 -12.12 14.26
CA VAL A 188 8.30 -11.31 13.04
C VAL A 188 7.70 -9.91 13.16
N SER A 189 6.57 -9.76 13.86
CA SER A 189 5.86 -8.49 14.03
C SER A 189 5.31 -8.35 15.46
N PRO A 190 6.17 -8.10 16.46
CA PRO A 190 5.80 -8.21 17.89
C PRO A 190 4.79 -7.16 18.35
N GLU A 191 4.79 -5.98 17.75
CA GLU A 191 3.92 -4.86 18.15
C GLU A 191 2.53 -4.87 17.48
N HIS A 192 2.33 -5.77 16.53
CA HIS A 192 1.14 -5.78 15.70
C HIS A 192 0.32 -7.06 15.88
N PRO A 193 -1.00 -7.00 15.70
CA PRO A 193 -1.83 -8.21 15.81
C PRO A 193 -1.51 -9.20 14.69
N VAL A 194 -1.65 -10.48 14.99
CA VAL A 194 -1.58 -11.56 14.01
C VAL A 194 -2.97 -11.76 13.40
N LEU A 195 -3.01 -11.88 12.09
CA LEU A 195 -4.23 -12.16 11.34
C LEU A 195 -4.45 -13.66 11.24
N ILE A 196 -5.70 -14.04 11.43
CA ILE A 196 -6.18 -15.41 11.28
C ILE A 196 -7.29 -15.36 10.24
N ASP A 197 -7.04 -15.95 9.08
CA ASP A 197 -8.00 -15.96 7.97
C ASP A 197 -8.45 -17.38 7.66
N GLN A 198 -9.67 -17.55 7.20
CA GLN A 198 -10.14 -18.80 6.63
C GLN A 198 -9.31 -19.13 5.38
N PHE A 199 -8.71 -20.29 5.35
CA PHE A 199 -8.04 -20.77 4.14
C PHE A 199 -9.05 -21.44 3.21
N LEU A 200 -9.11 -20.95 1.98
CA LEU A 200 -10.03 -21.48 0.97
C LEU A 200 -9.34 -22.60 0.18
N GLN A 201 -9.67 -23.84 0.51
CA GLN A 201 -9.15 -25.00 -0.21
C GLN A 201 -9.84 -25.17 -1.57
N GLY A 202 -9.06 -25.47 -2.60
CA GLY A 202 -9.59 -25.75 -3.95
C GLY A 202 -10.22 -24.54 -4.65
N ALA A 203 -9.99 -23.33 -4.14
CA ALA A 203 -10.40 -22.11 -4.81
C ALA A 203 -9.53 -21.84 -6.05
N VAL A 204 -10.14 -21.29 -7.09
CA VAL A 204 -9.41 -20.75 -8.25
C VAL A 204 -9.10 -19.29 -7.93
N GLU A 205 -7.83 -18.93 -7.96
CA GLU A 205 -7.37 -17.57 -7.81
C GLU A 205 -7.47 -16.83 -9.14
N ILE A 206 -8.04 -15.63 -9.10
CA ILE A 206 -8.17 -14.76 -10.26
C ILE A 206 -7.74 -13.37 -9.83
N ASP A 207 -6.68 -12.87 -10.45
CA ASP A 207 -6.24 -11.47 -10.31
C ASP A 207 -6.85 -10.64 -11.43
N MET A 208 -7.20 -9.40 -11.09
CA MET A 208 -7.69 -8.40 -12.04
C MET A 208 -6.98 -7.08 -11.76
N ASP A 209 -6.29 -6.60 -12.79
CA ASP A 209 -5.58 -5.31 -12.81
C ASP A 209 -6.37 -4.23 -13.55
#